data_9cdeae0b0be2992c2a2a71780d62ed1f
#
_entry.id   9cdeae0b0be2992c2a2a71780d62ed1f
#
_cell.length_a   1.000
_cell.length_b   1.000
_cell.length_c   1.000
_cell.angle_alpha   90.00
_cell.angle_beta   90.00
_cell.angle_gamma   90.00
#
_symmetry.space_group_name_H-M   'P 1'
#
loop_
_entity.id
_entity.type
_entity.pdbx_description
1 polymer ?
#
loop_
_entity_poly.entity_id
_entity_poly.type
_entity_poly.pdbx_seq_one_letter_code
_entity_poly.pdbx_strand_id
1 'polypeptide(L)'
;MARHRKFFDPNNENPFEISRSKVENFVRCPACFWLDKVKGIKFPSMPPFNINSNTDKLLKRDFDAVRGIKTHPILEKNGLGHLIPFKHDDLDKWTSSLHFGAKGYFHSVHEETNILLGGGLDDVLINEHTGELHIVDFKSTSNQSKEPKPVNLYGDWKMSYKRQMDMYIWIMRRLGFEVNRVGYF
;
A
#
# COMPACT_ATOMS: atom_id res chain seq x y z
N MET A 1 21.68 -12.29 0.11
CA MET A 1 20.73 -13.34 -0.33
C MET A 1 20.15 -12.97 -1.68
N ALA A 2 20.18 -13.88 -2.67
CA ALA A 2 19.56 -13.65 -3.97
C ALA A 2 18.04 -13.55 -3.78
N ARG A 3 17.43 -12.44 -4.24
CA ARG A 3 15.98 -12.29 -4.22
C ARG A 3 15.36 -13.38 -5.10
N HIS A 4 14.48 -14.20 -4.53
CA HIS A 4 13.73 -15.21 -5.26
C HIS A 4 12.89 -14.49 -6.34
N ARG A 5 13.25 -14.68 -7.61
CA ARG A 5 12.50 -14.13 -8.73
C ARG A 5 11.42 -15.12 -9.11
N LYS A 6 10.17 -14.71 -8.95
CA LYS A 6 9.07 -15.48 -9.51
C LYS A 6 8.83 -15.03 -10.94
N PHE A 7 9.09 -15.90 -11.88
CA PHE A 7 8.71 -15.74 -13.28
C PHE A 7 7.32 -16.33 -13.48
N PHE A 8 6.62 -15.80 -14.46
CA PHE A 8 5.34 -16.36 -14.88
C PHE A 8 5.60 -17.69 -15.61
N ASP A 9 4.96 -18.74 -15.14
CA ASP A 9 4.93 -20.06 -15.77
C ASP A 9 3.44 -20.40 -16.04
N PRO A 10 3.01 -20.53 -17.30
CA PRO A 10 1.62 -20.88 -17.62
C PRO A 10 1.21 -22.27 -17.16
N ASN A 11 2.16 -23.16 -16.87
CA ASN A 11 1.91 -24.52 -16.39
C ASN A 11 1.84 -24.61 -14.85
N ASN A 12 2.06 -23.49 -14.15
CA ASN A 12 2.01 -23.47 -12.70
C ASN A 12 0.57 -23.23 -12.23
N GLU A 13 -0.02 -24.20 -11.54
CA GLU A 13 -1.37 -24.11 -10.99
C GLU A 13 -1.48 -23.14 -9.78
N ASN A 14 -0.36 -22.83 -9.12
CA ASN A 14 -0.38 -21.88 -8.01
C ASN A 14 -0.57 -20.45 -8.49
N PRO A 15 -1.26 -19.61 -7.70
CA PRO A 15 -1.46 -18.20 -8.05
C PRO A 15 -0.16 -17.47 -8.33
N PHE A 16 -0.15 -16.69 -9.41
CA PHE A 16 0.99 -15.86 -9.76
C PHE A 16 1.03 -14.60 -8.92
N GLU A 17 2.07 -14.42 -8.12
CA GLU A 17 2.18 -13.31 -7.19
C GLU A 17 2.61 -12.01 -7.87
N ILE A 18 1.81 -10.96 -7.71
CA ILE A 18 2.07 -9.62 -8.21
C ILE A 18 1.92 -8.61 -7.07
N SER A 19 2.97 -7.84 -6.80
CA SER A 19 2.89 -6.74 -5.85
C SER A 19 2.29 -5.48 -6.49
N ARG A 20 1.79 -4.56 -5.66
CA ARG A 20 1.27 -3.26 -6.11
C ARG A 20 2.20 -2.54 -7.08
N SER A 21 3.50 -2.51 -6.79
CA SER A 21 4.48 -1.87 -7.68
C SER A 21 4.59 -2.54 -9.04
N LYS A 22 4.33 -3.83 -9.13
CA LYS A 22 4.34 -4.58 -10.39
C LYS A 22 3.06 -4.34 -11.20
N VAL A 23 1.92 -4.17 -10.54
CA VAL A 23 0.69 -3.69 -11.20
C VAL A 23 0.94 -2.33 -11.84
N GLU A 24 1.58 -1.40 -11.12
CA GLU A 24 1.91 -0.08 -11.66
C GLU A 24 2.91 -0.17 -12.83
N ASN A 25 3.89 -1.08 -12.77
CA ASN A 25 4.80 -1.32 -13.89
C ASN A 25 4.06 -1.79 -15.14
N PHE A 26 3.05 -2.65 -15.00
CA PHE A 26 2.21 -3.09 -16.11
C PHE A 26 1.42 -1.92 -16.71
N VAL A 27 0.79 -1.11 -15.88
CA VAL A 27 0.02 0.06 -16.33
C VAL A 27 0.89 1.05 -17.11
N ARG A 28 2.12 1.26 -16.64
CA ARG A 28 3.07 2.20 -17.30
C ARG A 28 3.67 1.66 -18.58
N CYS A 29 3.98 0.37 -18.63
CA CYS A 29 4.64 -0.25 -19.78
C CYS A 29 4.39 -1.77 -19.77
N PRO A 30 3.32 -2.25 -20.42
CA PRO A 30 3.03 -3.68 -20.50
C PRO A 30 4.18 -4.52 -21.07
N ALA A 31 4.88 -3.99 -22.08
CA ALA A 31 6.04 -4.66 -22.68
C ALA A 31 7.19 -4.83 -21.68
N CYS A 32 7.49 -3.77 -20.90
CA CYS A 32 8.53 -3.83 -19.86
C CYS A 32 8.15 -4.81 -18.74
N PHE A 33 6.88 -4.84 -18.35
CA PHE A 33 6.35 -5.81 -17.38
C PHE A 33 6.51 -7.24 -17.89
N TRP A 34 6.17 -7.50 -19.14
CA TRP A 34 6.31 -8.81 -19.77
C TRP A 34 7.79 -9.25 -19.81
N LEU A 35 8.71 -8.36 -20.21
CA LEU A 35 10.14 -8.64 -20.19
C LEU A 35 10.64 -9.01 -18.79
N ASP A 36 10.19 -8.28 -17.74
CA ASP A 36 10.56 -8.59 -16.34
C ASP A 36 9.98 -9.93 -15.88
N LYS A 37 8.71 -10.21 -16.17
CA LYS A 37 7.99 -11.34 -15.60
C LYS A 37 8.10 -12.65 -16.39
N VAL A 38 8.27 -12.55 -17.70
CA VAL A 38 8.36 -13.72 -18.59
C VAL A 38 9.80 -13.99 -19.03
N LYS A 39 10.54 -12.94 -19.41
CA LYS A 39 11.93 -13.08 -19.90
C LYS A 39 13.01 -12.84 -18.82
N GLY A 40 12.65 -12.38 -17.65
CA GLY A 40 13.61 -12.11 -16.57
C GLY A 40 14.51 -10.89 -16.79
N ILE A 41 14.19 -10.06 -17.79
CA ILE A 41 14.94 -8.85 -18.11
C ILE A 41 14.45 -7.73 -17.20
N LYS A 42 15.31 -7.27 -16.28
CA LYS A 42 14.95 -6.22 -15.31
C LYS A 42 14.97 -4.84 -15.93
N PHE A 43 13.97 -4.06 -15.56
CA PHE A 43 14.03 -2.62 -15.73
C PHE A 43 15.04 -2.01 -14.73
N PRO A 44 15.85 -1.02 -15.12
CA PRO A 44 16.73 -0.31 -14.20
C PRO A 44 15.93 0.29 -13.03
N SER A 45 16.39 0.06 -11.81
CA SER A 45 15.76 0.63 -10.61
C SER A 45 16.57 1.82 -10.10
N MET A 46 15.86 2.86 -9.67
CA MET A 46 16.49 3.97 -8.96
C MET A 46 16.85 3.55 -7.53
N PRO A 47 17.89 4.16 -6.92
CA PRO A 47 18.19 3.97 -5.52
C PRO A 47 17.00 4.39 -4.63
N PRO A 48 16.79 3.75 -3.48
CA PRO A 48 15.74 4.14 -2.54
C PRO A 48 16.04 5.50 -1.89
N PHE A 49 14.99 6.27 -1.58
CA PHE A 49 15.10 7.51 -0.83
C PHE A 49 15.03 7.23 0.67
N ASN A 50 16.16 7.27 1.37
CA ASN A 50 16.24 6.94 2.80
C ASN A 50 15.45 7.88 3.72
N ILE A 51 15.35 9.16 3.34
CA ILE A 51 14.60 10.18 4.11
C ILE A 51 13.12 9.80 4.24
N ASN A 52 12.50 9.35 3.14
CA ASN A 52 11.09 8.95 3.13
C ASN A 52 10.84 7.76 4.06
N SER A 53 11.74 6.77 4.03
CA SER A 53 11.62 5.59 4.90
C SER A 53 11.72 5.92 6.40
N ASN A 54 12.49 6.95 6.77
CA ASN A 54 12.59 7.37 8.17
C ASN A 54 11.33 8.13 8.62
N THR A 55 10.77 8.98 7.75
CA THR A 55 9.51 9.68 8.03
C THR A 55 8.36 8.70 8.24
N ASP A 56 8.25 7.68 7.37
CA ASP A 56 7.23 6.64 7.50
C ASP A 56 7.33 5.89 8.84
N LYS A 57 8.55 5.52 9.25
CA LYS A 57 8.78 4.83 10.54
C LYS A 57 8.38 5.69 11.74
N LEU A 58 8.66 6.99 11.69
CA LEU A 58 8.30 7.91 12.77
C LEU A 58 6.77 8.06 12.86
N LEU A 59 6.09 8.26 11.74
CA LEU A 59 4.64 8.36 11.70
C LEU A 59 3.97 7.07 12.20
N LYS A 60 4.41 5.90 11.74
CA LYS A 60 3.90 4.62 12.23
C LYS A 60 4.01 4.50 13.75
N ARG A 61 5.17 4.83 14.31
CA ARG A 61 5.38 4.79 15.76
C ARG A 61 4.48 5.76 16.51
N ASP A 62 4.24 6.96 15.96
CA ASP A 62 3.38 7.96 16.59
C ASP A 62 1.91 7.51 16.57
N PHE A 63 1.46 6.89 15.48
CA PHE A 63 0.12 6.30 15.39
C PHE A 63 -0.02 5.09 16.32
N ASP A 64 1.01 4.25 16.45
CA ASP A 64 1.02 3.09 17.34
C ASP A 64 0.87 3.49 18.81
N ALA A 65 1.40 4.64 19.22
CA ALA A 65 1.28 5.14 20.58
C ALA A 65 -0.17 5.42 21.03
N VAL A 66 -1.09 5.62 20.08
CA VAL A 66 -2.52 5.89 20.36
C VAL A 66 -3.45 4.83 19.79
N ARG A 67 -2.92 3.78 19.19
CA ARG A 67 -3.64 2.72 18.49
C ARG A 67 -4.66 2.02 19.36
N GLY A 68 -5.93 1.99 18.93
CA GLY A 68 -7.05 1.37 19.65
C GLY A 68 -7.42 2.07 20.96
N ILE A 69 -6.88 3.26 21.22
CA ILE A 69 -7.11 4.02 22.46
C ILE A 69 -7.83 5.33 22.17
N LYS A 70 -7.32 6.11 21.19
CA LYS A 70 -7.85 7.43 20.84
C LYS A 70 -7.39 7.86 19.45
N THR A 71 -8.03 8.92 18.95
CA THR A 71 -7.58 9.58 17.71
C THR A 71 -6.17 10.15 17.86
N HIS A 72 -5.43 10.21 16.75
CA HIS A 72 -4.14 10.88 16.71
C HIS A 72 -4.32 12.40 16.57
N PRO A 73 -3.51 13.25 17.23
CA PRO A 73 -3.66 14.72 17.20
C PRO A 73 -3.69 15.32 15.78
N ILE A 74 -2.98 14.73 14.82
CA ILE A 74 -3.03 15.19 13.43
C ILE A 74 -4.40 14.95 12.78
N LEU A 75 -5.07 13.86 13.11
CA LEU A 75 -6.42 13.56 12.63
C LEU A 75 -7.42 14.54 13.23
N GLU A 76 -7.34 14.78 14.54
CA GLU A 76 -8.20 15.71 15.25
C GLU A 76 -8.09 17.13 14.69
N LYS A 77 -6.84 17.62 14.48
CA LYS A 77 -6.56 18.93 13.87
C LYS A 77 -7.18 19.08 12.47
N ASN A 78 -7.35 17.98 11.74
CA ASN A 78 -7.92 17.97 10.40
C ASN A 78 -9.41 17.59 10.35
N GLY A 79 -10.12 17.64 11.49
CA GLY A 79 -11.56 17.34 11.54
C GLY A 79 -11.90 15.85 11.43
N LEU A 80 -10.93 14.98 11.62
CA LEU A 80 -11.05 13.52 11.54
C LEU A 80 -10.99 12.86 12.92
N GLY A 81 -11.45 13.58 13.96
CA GLY A 81 -11.39 13.10 15.35
C GLY A 81 -12.17 11.83 15.64
N HIS A 82 -13.09 11.45 14.76
CA HIS A 82 -13.85 10.19 14.81
C HIS A 82 -13.09 8.98 14.25
N LEU A 83 -11.88 9.17 13.75
CA LEU A 83 -11.02 8.09 13.26
C LEU A 83 -9.94 7.76 14.28
N ILE A 84 -9.79 6.47 14.56
CA ILE A 84 -8.77 5.96 15.51
C ILE A 84 -7.85 4.99 14.76
N PRO A 85 -6.54 4.96 15.02
CA PRO A 85 -5.66 3.92 14.50
C PRO A 85 -6.18 2.53 14.90
N PHE A 86 -6.47 1.71 13.89
CA PHE A 86 -7.12 0.40 14.06
C PHE A 86 -6.17 -0.60 14.70
N LYS A 87 -6.66 -1.34 15.70
CA LYS A 87 -5.92 -2.40 16.37
C LYS A 87 -6.40 -3.76 15.88
N HIS A 88 -5.49 -4.59 15.37
CA HIS A 88 -5.77 -5.94 14.91
C HIS A 88 -4.53 -6.82 15.05
N ASP A 89 -4.72 -8.12 15.32
CA ASP A 89 -3.62 -9.07 15.53
C ASP A 89 -2.75 -9.28 14.28
N ASP A 90 -3.32 -9.12 13.10
CA ASP A 90 -2.60 -9.25 11.84
C ASP A 90 -2.02 -7.92 11.31
N LEU A 91 -2.17 -6.80 12.03
CA LEU A 91 -1.72 -5.50 11.55
C LEU A 91 -0.22 -5.49 11.22
N ASP A 92 0.60 -6.09 12.05
CA ASP A 92 2.05 -6.19 11.83
C ASP A 92 2.37 -6.93 10.53
N LYS A 93 1.59 -7.95 10.17
CA LYS A 93 1.74 -8.67 8.90
C LYS A 93 1.33 -7.78 7.73
N TRP A 94 0.24 -7.03 7.86
CA TRP A 94 -0.26 -6.16 6.79
C TRP A 94 0.65 -4.98 6.51
N THR A 95 1.31 -4.45 7.55
CA THR A 95 2.23 -3.32 7.45
C THR A 95 3.68 -3.72 7.15
N SER A 96 3.99 -5.02 7.17
CA SER A 96 5.31 -5.53 6.83
C SER A 96 5.62 -5.37 5.35
N SER A 97 6.81 -4.90 5.05
CA SER A 97 7.25 -4.73 3.66
C SER A 97 7.39 -6.06 2.93
N LEU A 98 6.77 -6.18 1.76
CA LEU A 98 6.78 -7.37 0.94
C LEU A 98 8.05 -7.47 0.08
N HIS A 99 9.16 -7.84 0.69
CA HIS A 99 10.38 -8.09 -0.08
C HIS A 99 10.44 -9.50 -0.71
N PHE A 100 9.63 -10.45 -0.23
CA PHE A 100 9.78 -11.89 -0.51
C PHE A 100 8.49 -12.60 -0.97
N GLY A 101 7.50 -11.88 -1.44
CA GLY A 101 6.23 -12.44 -1.88
C GLY A 101 5.07 -12.05 -0.97
N ALA A 102 3.86 -12.15 -1.52
CA ALA A 102 2.66 -11.69 -0.83
C ALA A 102 2.10 -12.74 0.16
N LYS A 103 2.50 -13.99 0.02
CA LYS A 103 1.95 -15.10 0.82
C LYS A 103 2.26 -14.94 2.31
N GLY A 104 1.21 -14.92 3.13
CA GLY A 104 1.32 -14.77 4.58
C GLY A 104 1.30 -13.32 5.07
N TYR A 105 1.25 -12.36 4.16
CA TYR A 105 1.14 -10.93 4.45
C TYR A 105 -0.21 -10.38 3.98
N PHE A 106 -0.25 -9.11 3.59
CA PHE A 106 -1.45 -8.46 3.07
C PHE A 106 -1.67 -8.80 1.59
N HIS A 107 -2.60 -9.72 1.31
CA HIS A 107 -2.86 -10.20 -0.05
C HIS A 107 -4.26 -10.77 -0.21
N SER A 108 -4.70 -10.89 -1.48
CA SER A 108 -5.85 -11.69 -1.89
C SER A 108 -5.65 -12.25 -3.28
N VAL A 109 -6.28 -13.39 -3.58
CA VAL A 109 -6.27 -14.01 -4.91
C VAL A 109 -7.44 -13.49 -5.72
N HIS A 110 -7.17 -13.08 -6.95
CA HIS A 110 -8.18 -12.85 -7.97
C HIS A 110 -8.38 -14.17 -8.72
N GLU A 111 -9.47 -14.87 -8.40
CA GLU A 111 -9.69 -16.28 -8.79
C GLU A 111 -9.79 -16.46 -10.31
N GLU A 112 -10.48 -15.53 -11.01
CA GLU A 112 -10.67 -15.59 -12.46
C GLU A 112 -9.35 -15.59 -13.25
N THR A 113 -8.31 -14.92 -12.72
CA THR A 113 -7.02 -14.83 -13.40
C THR A 113 -5.91 -15.61 -12.70
N ASN A 114 -6.22 -16.25 -11.58
CA ASN A 114 -5.25 -16.92 -10.72
C ASN A 114 -4.05 -16.02 -10.34
N ILE A 115 -4.34 -14.73 -10.11
CA ILE A 115 -3.33 -13.75 -9.69
C ILE A 115 -3.49 -13.47 -8.20
N LEU A 116 -2.41 -13.65 -7.44
CA LEU A 116 -2.31 -13.22 -6.06
C LEU A 116 -1.79 -11.77 -6.02
N LEU A 117 -2.66 -10.84 -5.67
CA LEU A 117 -2.32 -9.44 -5.48
C LEU A 117 -1.91 -9.19 -4.03
N GLY A 118 -0.80 -8.50 -3.83
CA GLY A 118 -0.33 -8.19 -2.49
C GLY A 118 0.39 -6.85 -2.40
N GLY A 119 0.48 -6.36 -1.17
CA GLY A 119 1.12 -5.10 -0.84
C GLY A 119 1.53 -5.05 0.63
N GLY A 120 1.97 -3.90 1.08
CA GLY A 120 2.12 -3.57 2.48
C GLY A 120 1.34 -2.28 2.73
N LEU A 121 0.52 -2.28 3.76
CA LEU A 121 -0.17 -1.09 4.23
C LEU A 121 0.81 -0.19 4.99
N ASP A 122 0.56 1.10 4.99
CA ASP A 122 1.22 1.97 5.94
C ASP A 122 0.44 2.00 7.25
N ASP A 123 -0.88 2.22 7.19
CA ASP A 123 -1.75 2.12 8.35
C ASP A 123 -3.22 1.90 7.98
N VAL A 124 -4.06 1.66 8.98
CA VAL A 124 -5.51 1.52 8.89
C VAL A 124 -6.15 2.29 10.04
N LEU A 125 -7.20 3.04 9.76
CA LEU A 125 -8.03 3.70 10.76
C LEU A 125 -9.40 3.04 10.82
N ILE A 126 -10.03 3.09 11.97
CA ILE A 126 -11.43 2.71 12.15
C ILE A 126 -12.26 3.95 12.47
N ASN A 127 -13.41 4.06 11.85
CA ASN A 127 -14.41 5.07 12.19
C ASN A 127 -15.23 4.56 13.39
N GLU A 128 -15.13 5.25 14.54
CA GLU A 128 -15.82 4.85 15.75
C GLU A 128 -17.35 4.87 15.63
N HIS A 129 -17.90 5.67 14.71
CA HIS A 129 -19.35 5.79 14.54
C HIS A 129 -19.93 4.73 13.61
N THR A 130 -19.20 4.36 12.55
CA THR A 130 -19.70 3.43 11.52
C THR A 130 -19.09 2.04 11.62
N GLY A 131 -17.94 1.91 12.26
CA GLY A 131 -17.15 0.66 12.29
C GLY A 131 -16.39 0.40 10.98
N GLU A 132 -16.54 1.25 9.95
CA GLU A 132 -15.81 1.10 8.70
C GLU A 132 -14.33 1.39 8.84
N LEU A 133 -13.52 0.64 8.13
CA LEU A 133 -12.08 0.88 8.04
C LEU A 133 -11.72 1.86 6.92
N HIS A 134 -10.70 2.65 7.15
CA HIS A 134 -10.11 3.55 6.18
C HIS A 134 -8.63 3.22 6.00
N ILE A 135 -8.20 3.02 4.76
CA ILE A 135 -6.80 2.79 4.44
C ILE A 135 -6.02 4.10 4.50
N VAL A 136 -4.83 4.05 5.08
CA VAL A 136 -3.88 5.16 5.12
C VAL A 136 -2.60 4.78 4.39
N ASP A 137 -2.04 5.73 3.65
CA ASP A 137 -0.78 5.55 2.95
C ASP A 137 0.07 6.83 3.09
N PHE A 138 1.14 6.75 3.87
CA PHE A 138 2.00 7.89 4.16
C PHE A 138 2.83 8.28 2.95
N LYS A 139 2.73 9.53 2.55
CA LYS A 139 3.48 10.07 1.40
C LYS A 139 4.26 11.31 1.83
N SER A 140 5.57 11.18 1.83
CA SER A 140 6.46 12.33 2.01
C SER A 140 6.83 12.93 0.66
N THR A 141 6.76 14.25 0.59
CA THR A 141 7.21 15.01 -0.59
C THR A 141 8.02 16.20 -0.13
N SER A 142 9.04 16.58 -0.91
CA SER A 142 9.79 17.80 -0.70
C SER A 142 9.26 18.89 -1.63
N ASN A 143 9.15 20.11 -1.10
CA ASN A 143 8.88 21.29 -1.88
C ASN A 143 10.07 22.25 -1.77
N GLN A 144 10.70 22.59 -2.89
CA GLN A 144 11.80 23.55 -2.95
C GLN A 144 11.32 25.03 -2.95
N SER A 145 10.01 25.25 -2.94
CA SER A 145 9.43 26.58 -2.86
C SER A 145 9.62 27.16 -1.46
N LYS A 146 9.94 28.48 -1.38
CA LYS A 146 10.02 29.21 -0.10
C LYS A 146 8.67 29.23 0.64
N GLU A 147 7.56 29.10 -0.08
CA GLU A 147 6.22 29.02 0.48
C GLU A 147 5.69 27.60 0.40
N PRO A 148 5.12 27.05 1.48
CA PRO A 148 4.50 25.74 1.47
C PRO A 148 3.33 25.74 0.48
N LYS A 149 3.35 24.85 -0.52
CA LYS A 149 2.22 24.65 -1.41
C LYS A 149 1.36 23.49 -0.89
N PRO A 150 0.03 23.61 -0.93
CA PRO A 150 -0.83 22.50 -0.55
C PRO A 150 -0.52 21.25 -1.37
N VAL A 151 -0.42 20.12 -0.69
CA VAL A 151 -0.33 18.83 -1.37
C VAL A 151 -1.70 18.50 -1.96
N ASN A 152 -1.72 18.05 -3.21
CA ASN A 152 -2.94 17.61 -3.87
C ASN A 152 -2.71 16.28 -4.59
N LEU A 153 -3.78 15.62 -4.98
CA LEU A 153 -3.77 14.34 -5.72
C LEU A 153 -4.07 14.51 -7.22
N TYR A 154 -3.86 15.70 -7.75
CA TYR A 154 -4.03 15.99 -9.17
C TYR A 154 -2.72 15.76 -9.92
N GLY A 155 -2.83 15.33 -11.17
CA GLY A 155 -1.71 15.02 -12.07
C GLY A 155 -1.56 13.52 -12.33
N ASP A 156 -1.13 13.18 -13.55
CA ASP A 156 -1.11 11.81 -14.07
C ASP A 156 -0.24 10.87 -13.24
N TRP A 157 0.89 11.36 -12.75
CA TRP A 157 1.80 10.55 -11.92
C TRP A 157 1.20 10.18 -10.55
N LYS A 158 0.22 10.94 -10.04
CA LYS A 158 -0.49 10.68 -8.78
C LYS A 158 -1.61 9.65 -8.93
N MET A 159 -1.99 9.32 -10.15
CA MET A 159 -2.93 8.22 -10.41
C MET A 159 -2.42 6.86 -9.87
N SER A 160 -1.10 6.71 -9.76
CA SER A 160 -0.50 5.54 -9.13
C SER A 160 -0.88 5.39 -7.65
N TYR A 161 -1.04 6.50 -6.93
CA TYR A 161 -1.48 6.49 -5.52
C TYR A 161 -2.94 6.08 -5.40
N LYS A 162 -3.80 6.62 -6.28
CA LYS A 162 -5.22 6.23 -6.31
C LYS A 162 -5.38 4.74 -6.59
N ARG A 163 -4.70 4.20 -7.61
CA ARG A 163 -4.70 2.76 -7.91
C ARG A 163 -4.18 1.92 -6.75
N GLN A 164 -3.18 2.40 -6.03
CA GLN A 164 -2.67 1.73 -4.82
C GLN A 164 -3.77 1.66 -3.75
N MET A 165 -4.46 2.76 -3.51
CA MET A 165 -5.57 2.83 -2.55
C MET A 165 -6.70 1.88 -2.93
N ASP A 166 -7.14 1.92 -4.20
CA ASP A 166 -8.19 1.04 -4.71
C ASP A 166 -7.84 -0.45 -4.52
N MET A 167 -6.58 -0.82 -4.84
CA MET A 167 -6.11 -2.19 -4.67
C MET A 167 -6.11 -2.61 -3.19
N TYR A 168 -5.69 -1.74 -2.29
CA TYR A 168 -5.65 -2.06 -0.86
C TYR A 168 -7.04 -2.14 -0.25
N ILE A 169 -7.97 -1.26 -0.64
CA ILE A 169 -9.39 -1.35 -0.28
C ILE A 169 -9.98 -2.68 -0.77
N TRP A 170 -9.69 -3.06 -2.02
CA TRP A 170 -10.14 -4.34 -2.58
C TRP A 170 -9.61 -5.53 -1.77
N ILE A 171 -8.31 -5.57 -1.44
CA ILE A 171 -7.72 -6.65 -0.63
C ILE A 171 -8.39 -6.72 0.75
N MET A 172 -8.53 -5.59 1.45
CA MET A 172 -9.15 -5.55 2.78
C MET A 172 -10.59 -6.05 2.79
N ARG A 173 -11.37 -5.67 1.77
CA ARG A 173 -12.74 -6.18 1.59
C ARG A 173 -12.76 -7.69 1.34
N ARG A 174 -11.82 -8.20 0.58
CA ARG A 174 -11.66 -9.65 0.34
C ARG A 174 -11.24 -10.42 1.60
N LEU A 175 -10.59 -9.75 2.55
CA LEU A 175 -10.28 -10.29 3.87
C LEU A 175 -11.50 -10.25 4.83
N GLY A 176 -12.64 -9.72 4.40
CA GLY A 176 -13.91 -9.73 5.15
C GLY A 176 -14.18 -8.46 5.95
N PHE A 177 -13.41 -7.39 5.74
CA PHE A 177 -13.63 -6.12 6.45
C PHE A 177 -14.58 -5.19 5.69
N GLU A 178 -15.39 -4.44 6.44
CA GLU A 178 -16.14 -3.30 5.92
C GLU A 178 -15.18 -2.11 5.76
N VAL A 179 -14.93 -1.71 4.52
CA VAL A 179 -13.95 -0.67 4.19
C VAL A 179 -14.60 0.46 3.42
N ASN A 180 -14.44 1.67 3.92
CA ASN A 180 -14.92 2.87 3.26
C ASN A 180 -14.16 3.11 1.93
N ARG A 181 -14.79 3.79 0.98
CA ARG A 181 -14.16 4.16 -0.31
C ARG A 181 -13.17 5.31 -0.17
N VAL A 182 -13.22 6.03 0.95
CA VAL A 182 -12.31 7.13 1.24
C VAL A 182 -11.09 6.57 1.97
N GLY A 183 -9.92 6.77 1.37
CA GLY A 183 -8.63 6.54 2.00
C GLY A 183 -7.87 7.86 2.19
N TYR A 184 -6.85 7.85 3.01
CA TYR A 184 -6.09 9.05 3.39
C TYR A 184 -4.62 8.94 2.97
N PHE A 185 -4.06 10.10 2.57
CA PHE A 185 -2.65 10.27 2.22
C PHE A 185 -2.01 11.36 3.08
#